data_376d9644796ce0a63c9031d3441aed15
#
_entry.id   376d9644796ce0a63c9031d3441aed15
#
_cell.length_a   1.000
_cell.length_b   1.000
_cell.length_c   1.000
_cell.angle_alpha   90.00
_cell.angle_beta   90.00
_cell.angle_gamma   90.00
#
_symmetry.space_group_name_H-M   'P 1'
#
loop_
_entity.id
_entity.type
_entity.pdbx_description
1 polymer ?
#
loop_
_entity_poly.entity_id
_entity_poly.type
_entity_poly.pdbx_seq_one_letter_code
_entity_poly.pdbx_strand_id
1 'polypeptide(L)'
;LGRSGELERITGIEKIFRLPIVNDWDKKGLGRKFFTFPDLSLGKEEQENIVAALQNLCKKSVFLVPDSQSADAIKQFYEDNLKDTKVFDAKDIEESKQPFVDSSAATVILANRFDGIDFSNDESRLLFIWNLPKTTNLQEKFLITRMGASKLYAERIRTRIIQAVGRCSRNPSDYSIVCVIGDTIQNDLTKQEKIKQFAPELRAEIQFGLENSMDYSNVNDVLELKIF
;
A
#
# COMPACT_ATOMS: atom_id res chain seq x y z
N LEU A 1 13.17 -8.31 -5.39
CA LEU A 1 13.81 -9.64 -5.31
C LEU A 1 15.06 -9.48 -4.45
N GLY A 2 15.23 -10.32 -3.40
CA GLY A 2 16.17 -10.21 -2.31
C GLY A 2 17.59 -9.74 -2.62
N ARG A 3 18.38 -9.51 -1.56
CA ARG A 3 19.77 -9.04 -1.70
C ARG A 3 20.61 -10.05 -2.47
N SER A 4 21.58 -9.53 -3.22
CA SER A 4 22.64 -10.32 -3.83
C SER A 4 23.28 -11.23 -2.75
N GLY A 5 23.35 -12.54 -3.01
CA GLY A 5 23.88 -13.54 -2.08
C GLY A 5 22.86 -14.19 -1.13
N GLU A 6 21.59 -13.72 -1.07
CA GLU A 6 20.58 -14.34 -0.21
C GLU A 6 20.15 -15.72 -0.69
N LEU A 7 19.98 -15.87 -2.00
CA LEU A 7 19.63 -17.16 -2.61
C LEU A 7 20.74 -18.20 -2.38
N GLU A 8 22.01 -17.81 -2.57
CA GLU A 8 23.16 -18.66 -2.30
C GLU A 8 23.17 -19.15 -0.86
N ARG A 9 22.90 -18.24 0.08
CA ARG A 9 22.86 -18.58 1.51
C ARG A 9 21.70 -19.51 1.86
N ILE A 10 20.51 -19.32 1.26
CA ILE A 10 19.33 -20.15 1.54
C ILE A 10 19.44 -21.52 0.89
N THR A 11 19.95 -21.59 -0.33
CA THR A 11 20.03 -22.82 -1.11
C THR A 11 21.31 -23.63 -0.88
N GLY A 12 22.34 -23.01 -0.31
CA GLY A 12 23.67 -23.62 -0.19
C GLY A 12 24.44 -23.72 -1.51
N ILE A 13 23.92 -23.15 -2.59
CA ILE A 13 24.60 -23.12 -3.91
C ILE A 13 25.64 -22.00 -3.87
N GLU A 14 26.91 -22.33 -4.09
CA GLU A 14 28.01 -21.36 -3.99
C GLU A 14 27.89 -20.20 -5.00
N LYS A 15 27.33 -20.46 -6.18
CA LYS A 15 27.19 -19.45 -7.23
C LYS A 15 25.89 -19.64 -8.01
N ILE A 16 24.99 -18.69 -7.89
CA ILE A 16 23.75 -18.63 -8.69
C ILE A 16 23.97 -17.68 -9.86
N PHE A 17 23.78 -18.19 -11.08
CA PHE A 17 23.85 -17.34 -12.27
C PHE A 17 22.62 -16.44 -12.33
N ARG A 18 22.87 -15.13 -12.45
CA ARG A 18 21.81 -14.11 -12.59
C ARG A 18 21.85 -13.58 -14.01
N LEU A 19 20.69 -13.66 -14.66
CA LEU A 19 20.53 -13.07 -15.98
C LEU A 19 20.74 -11.55 -15.87
N PRO A 20 21.51 -10.94 -16.79
CA PRO A 20 21.62 -9.49 -16.84
C PRO A 20 20.27 -8.88 -17.18
N ILE A 21 20.01 -7.71 -16.60
CA ILE A 21 18.81 -6.93 -16.92
C ILE A 21 18.96 -6.41 -18.35
N VAL A 22 18.01 -6.80 -19.22
CA VAL A 22 18.04 -6.44 -20.64
C VAL A 22 17.19 -5.19 -20.88
N ASN A 23 17.72 -4.23 -21.66
CA ASN A 23 16.99 -3.05 -22.15
C ASN A 23 16.40 -2.13 -21.05
N ASP A 24 17.13 -1.90 -19.98
CA ASP A 24 16.68 -1.03 -18.87
C ASP A 24 15.28 -1.39 -18.34
N TRP A 25 14.95 -2.67 -18.38
CA TRP A 25 13.63 -3.16 -17.94
C TRP A 25 13.33 -2.82 -16.48
N ASP A 26 14.35 -2.75 -15.65
CA ASP A 26 14.27 -2.32 -14.24
C ASP A 26 13.99 -0.82 -14.08
N LYS A 27 14.27 -0.02 -15.13
CA LYS A 27 14.00 1.43 -15.16
C LYS A 27 12.65 1.78 -15.77
N LYS A 28 11.94 0.82 -16.37
CA LYS A 28 10.57 1.03 -16.82
C LYS A 28 9.68 1.17 -15.60
N GLY A 29 9.25 2.39 -15.33
CA GLY A 29 8.41 2.73 -14.19
C GLY A 29 7.15 1.86 -14.10
N LEU A 30 6.77 1.52 -12.88
CA LEU A 30 5.58 0.72 -12.58
C LEU A 30 4.30 1.59 -12.50
N GLY A 31 4.23 2.66 -13.28
CA GLY A 31 3.17 3.66 -13.19
C GLY A 31 3.43 4.68 -12.06
N ARG A 32 2.65 5.75 -12.06
CA ARG A 32 2.79 6.86 -11.09
C ARG A 32 1.94 6.62 -9.85
N LYS A 33 2.47 6.95 -8.68
CA LYS A 33 1.76 6.86 -7.41
C LYS A 33 1.66 8.23 -6.77
N PHE A 34 0.45 8.69 -6.58
CA PHE A 34 0.14 9.95 -5.91
C PHE A 34 -0.13 9.65 -4.43
N PHE A 35 0.90 9.83 -3.62
CA PHE A 35 0.77 9.63 -2.18
C PHE A 35 0.03 10.80 -1.54
N THR A 36 -0.83 10.49 -0.58
CA THR A 36 -1.43 11.45 0.34
C THR A 36 -1.37 10.92 1.77
N PHE A 37 -1.02 11.81 2.70
CA PHE A 37 -0.82 11.50 4.12
C PHE A 37 -1.72 12.43 4.97
N PRO A 38 -3.04 12.21 4.97
CA PRO A 38 -3.98 13.14 5.61
C PRO A 38 -3.69 13.37 7.08
N ASP A 39 -3.26 12.33 7.80
CA ASP A 39 -2.98 12.39 9.25
C ASP A 39 -1.80 13.31 9.62
N LEU A 40 -1.06 13.88 8.64
CA LEU A 40 0.01 14.85 8.92
C LEU A 40 -0.53 16.20 9.32
N SER A 41 -1.70 16.58 8.82
CA SER A 41 -2.28 17.91 8.99
C SER A 41 -3.74 17.89 9.45
N LEU A 42 -4.48 16.82 9.12
CA LEU A 42 -5.87 16.66 9.54
C LEU A 42 -5.97 15.73 10.75
N GLY A 43 -6.95 15.96 11.61
CA GLY A 43 -7.20 15.14 12.78
C GLY A 43 -7.71 13.73 12.43
N LYS A 44 -7.60 12.82 13.38
CA LYS A 44 -8.08 11.44 13.18
C LYS A 44 -9.60 11.34 12.99
N GLU A 45 -10.33 12.34 13.47
CA GLU A 45 -11.78 12.49 13.28
C GLU A 45 -12.16 12.70 11.81
N GLU A 46 -11.24 13.17 10.97
CA GLU A 46 -11.46 13.36 9.54
C GLU A 46 -11.21 12.11 8.70
N GLN A 47 -10.64 11.05 9.26
CA GLN A 47 -10.27 9.84 8.52
C GLN A 47 -11.46 9.22 7.78
N GLU A 48 -12.61 9.10 8.43
CA GLU A 48 -13.83 8.55 7.83
C GLU A 48 -14.35 9.43 6.70
N ASN A 49 -14.34 10.76 6.89
CA ASN A 49 -14.73 11.72 5.86
C ASN A 49 -13.81 11.65 4.63
N ILE A 50 -12.51 11.48 4.84
CA ILE A 50 -11.52 11.34 3.78
C ILE A 50 -11.75 10.03 3.00
N VAL A 51 -11.97 8.92 3.71
CA VAL A 51 -12.29 7.63 3.08
C VAL A 51 -13.55 7.75 2.23
N ALA A 52 -14.63 8.32 2.78
CA ALA A 52 -15.88 8.50 2.06
C ALA A 52 -15.71 9.40 0.83
N ALA A 53 -14.99 10.51 0.96
CA ALA A 53 -14.77 11.45 -0.12
C ALA A 53 -13.95 10.84 -1.27
N LEU A 54 -12.82 10.19 -0.98
CA LEU A 54 -11.99 9.51 -1.97
C LEU A 54 -12.72 8.31 -2.61
N GLN A 55 -13.48 7.53 -1.83
CA GLN A 55 -14.30 6.44 -2.36
C GLN A 55 -15.34 6.95 -3.34
N ASN A 56 -16.03 8.03 -3.01
CA ASN A 56 -17.02 8.64 -3.89
C ASN A 56 -16.41 9.20 -5.17
N LEU A 57 -15.18 9.71 -5.11
CA LEU A 57 -14.45 10.20 -6.27
C LEU A 57 -14.00 9.04 -7.18
N CYS A 58 -13.33 8.04 -6.64
CA CYS A 58 -12.71 6.97 -7.41
C CYS A 58 -13.65 5.80 -7.71
N LYS A 59 -14.76 5.67 -6.98
CA LYS A 59 -15.75 4.59 -7.06
C LYS A 59 -15.22 3.21 -6.64
N LYS A 60 -13.98 2.88 -6.94
CA LYS A 60 -13.34 1.60 -6.60
C LYS A 60 -12.09 1.83 -5.78
N SER A 61 -11.93 1.03 -4.72
CA SER A 61 -10.77 1.11 -3.84
C SER A 61 -10.28 -0.25 -3.36
N VAL A 62 -9.03 -0.28 -2.95
CA VAL A 62 -8.39 -1.42 -2.28
C VAL A 62 -7.93 -0.96 -0.91
N PHE A 63 -8.32 -1.65 0.14
CA PHE A 63 -7.81 -1.47 1.50
C PHE A 63 -6.80 -2.54 1.87
N LEU A 64 -5.66 -2.12 2.34
CA LEU A 64 -4.70 -2.98 3.00
C LEU A 64 -4.69 -2.64 4.49
N VAL A 65 -5.11 -3.59 5.31
CA VAL A 65 -5.24 -3.41 6.76
C VAL A 65 -4.37 -4.41 7.53
N PRO A 66 -3.93 -4.09 8.76
CA PRO A 66 -2.98 -4.91 9.50
C PRO A 66 -3.57 -6.22 10.04
N ASP A 67 -4.88 -6.27 10.28
CA ASP A 67 -5.56 -7.40 10.93
C ASP A 67 -7.06 -7.43 10.62
N SER A 68 -7.71 -8.54 11.00
CA SER A 68 -9.15 -8.75 10.78
C SER A 68 -10.01 -7.74 11.55
N GLN A 69 -9.60 -7.32 12.74
CA GLN A 69 -10.35 -6.33 13.52
C GLN A 69 -10.44 -4.99 12.79
N SER A 70 -9.33 -4.56 12.18
CA SER A 70 -9.31 -3.36 11.33
C SER A 70 -10.17 -3.54 10.08
N ALA A 71 -10.17 -4.76 9.50
CA ALA A 71 -11.02 -5.06 8.35
C ALA A 71 -12.52 -4.99 8.71
N ASP A 72 -12.90 -5.55 9.84
CA ASP A 72 -14.30 -5.53 10.32
C ASP A 72 -14.76 -4.10 10.60
N ALA A 73 -13.90 -3.26 11.19
CA ALA A 73 -14.22 -1.85 11.44
C ALA A 73 -14.45 -1.07 10.13
N ILE A 74 -13.59 -1.26 9.13
CA ILE A 74 -13.76 -0.62 7.80
C ILE A 74 -15.03 -1.14 7.13
N LYS A 75 -15.31 -2.44 7.20
CA LYS A 75 -16.52 -3.03 6.64
C LYS A 75 -17.79 -2.39 7.26
N GLN A 76 -17.82 -2.30 8.59
CA GLN A 76 -18.93 -1.66 9.31
C GLN A 76 -19.11 -0.20 8.88
N PHE A 77 -18.00 0.55 8.76
CA PHE A 77 -18.05 1.94 8.27
C PHE A 77 -18.72 2.04 6.90
N TYR A 78 -18.39 1.13 5.94
CA TYR A 78 -19.03 1.12 4.63
C TYR A 78 -20.51 0.77 4.68
N GLU A 79 -20.89 -0.22 5.50
CA GLU A 79 -22.28 -0.62 5.70
C GLU A 79 -23.15 0.52 6.26
N ASP A 80 -22.57 1.35 7.14
CA ASP A 80 -23.28 2.47 7.76
C ASP A 80 -23.34 3.72 6.87
N ASN A 81 -22.25 4.04 6.17
CA ASN A 81 -22.07 5.35 5.53
C ASN A 81 -22.04 5.31 4.00
N LEU A 82 -21.71 4.17 3.39
CA LEU A 82 -21.48 4.03 1.94
C LEU A 82 -22.27 2.84 1.34
N LYS A 83 -23.56 2.79 1.61
CA LYS A 83 -24.47 1.66 1.30
C LYS A 83 -24.51 1.26 -0.17
N ASP A 84 -24.20 2.18 -1.09
CA ASP A 84 -24.17 1.92 -2.53
C ASP A 84 -22.84 1.28 -2.98
N THR A 85 -21.86 1.15 -2.09
CA THR A 85 -20.56 0.55 -2.37
C THR A 85 -20.52 -0.90 -1.93
N LYS A 86 -20.29 -1.82 -2.85
CA LYS A 86 -20.11 -3.24 -2.52
C LYS A 86 -18.80 -3.48 -1.81
N VAL A 87 -18.84 -4.22 -0.71
CA VAL A 87 -17.65 -4.59 0.06
C VAL A 87 -17.30 -6.03 -0.21
N PHE A 88 -16.05 -6.26 -0.62
CA PHE A 88 -15.46 -7.57 -0.86
C PHE A 88 -14.34 -7.84 0.14
N ASP A 89 -14.18 -9.08 0.52
CA ASP A 89 -13.00 -9.54 1.27
C ASP A 89 -12.05 -10.36 0.38
N ALA A 90 -10.96 -10.85 0.97
CA ALA A 90 -9.97 -11.65 0.24
C ALA A 90 -10.53 -12.96 -0.32
N LYS A 91 -11.55 -13.56 0.34
CA LYS A 91 -12.16 -14.83 -0.09
C LYS A 91 -13.06 -14.61 -1.29
N ASP A 92 -13.79 -13.49 -1.31
CA ASP A 92 -14.72 -13.15 -2.40
C ASP A 92 -14.02 -13.01 -3.75
N ILE A 93 -12.72 -12.65 -3.73
CA ILE A 93 -11.92 -12.40 -4.94
C ILE A 93 -10.81 -13.43 -5.17
N GLU A 94 -10.74 -14.48 -4.35
CA GLU A 94 -9.68 -15.50 -4.42
C GLU A 94 -9.74 -16.32 -5.71
N GLU A 95 -10.93 -16.73 -6.14
CA GLU A 95 -11.14 -17.47 -7.39
C GLU A 95 -11.22 -16.53 -8.59
N SER A 96 -11.87 -15.38 -8.45
CA SER A 96 -12.00 -14.37 -9.49
C SER A 96 -12.27 -12.99 -8.92
N LYS A 97 -11.52 -11.98 -9.36
CA LYS A 97 -11.78 -10.57 -9.04
C LYS A 97 -12.87 -9.95 -9.93
N GLN A 98 -13.44 -10.71 -10.88
CA GLN A 98 -14.40 -10.19 -11.84
C GLN A 98 -15.64 -9.53 -11.20
N PRO A 99 -16.22 -10.07 -10.12
CA PRO A 99 -17.36 -9.44 -9.44
C PRO A 99 -17.03 -8.03 -8.89
N PHE A 100 -15.79 -7.82 -8.43
CA PHE A 100 -15.31 -6.50 -8.03
C PHE A 100 -15.14 -5.59 -9.26
N VAL A 101 -14.52 -6.09 -10.32
CA VAL A 101 -14.26 -5.32 -11.55
C VAL A 101 -15.57 -4.86 -12.21
N ASP A 102 -16.59 -5.69 -12.23
CA ASP A 102 -17.90 -5.40 -12.86
C ASP A 102 -18.79 -4.49 -12.00
N SER A 103 -18.44 -4.28 -10.73
CA SER A 103 -19.21 -3.40 -9.86
C SER A 103 -18.99 -1.93 -10.22
N SER A 104 -20.05 -1.12 -10.17
CA SER A 104 -19.98 0.33 -10.42
C SER A 104 -19.29 1.09 -9.30
N ALA A 105 -19.53 0.66 -8.04
CA ALA A 105 -18.84 1.15 -6.86
C ALA A 105 -18.52 -0.04 -5.94
N ALA A 106 -17.25 -0.19 -5.58
CA ALA A 106 -16.79 -1.34 -4.79
C ALA A 106 -15.52 -1.02 -4.00
N THR A 107 -15.37 -1.69 -2.88
CA THR A 107 -14.10 -1.75 -2.14
C THR A 107 -13.74 -3.19 -1.85
N VAL A 108 -12.45 -3.50 -1.86
CA VAL A 108 -11.94 -4.78 -1.37
C VAL A 108 -11.03 -4.56 -0.17
N ILE A 109 -11.27 -5.30 0.91
CA ILE A 109 -10.54 -5.16 2.17
C ILE A 109 -9.66 -6.40 2.38
N LEU A 110 -8.34 -6.19 2.37
CA LEU A 110 -7.33 -7.25 2.47
C LEU A 110 -6.61 -7.17 3.81
N ALA A 111 -7.02 -8.01 4.75
CA ALA A 111 -6.40 -8.09 6.07
C ALA A 111 -5.08 -8.87 5.99
N ASN A 112 -3.98 -8.23 6.39
CA ASN A 112 -2.62 -8.81 6.43
C ASN A 112 -2.15 -9.47 5.09
N ARG A 113 -2.78 -9.12 3.97
CA ARG A 113 -2.43 -9.57 2.62
C ARG A 113 -1.87 -8.40 1.81
N PHE A 114 -0.60 -8.08 2.04
CA PHE A 114 0.13 -7.03 1.31
C PHE A 114 0.76 -7.54 0.01
N ASP A 115 0.61 -8.80 -0.31
CA ASP A 115 1.04 -9.50 -1.52
C ASP A 115 -0.13 -10.26 -2.16
N GLY A 116 -0.06 -10.56 -3.45
CA GLY A 116 -0.99 -11.42 -4.19
C GLY A 116 -1.74 -10.72 -5.32
N ILE A 117 -2.97 -10.25 -5.13
CA ILE A 117 -3.86 -9.80 -6.21
C ILE A 117 -3.54 -8.35 -6.64
N ASP A 118 -3.46 -8.12 -7.93
CA ASP A 118 -3.23 -6.80 -8.55
C ASP A 118 -4.52 -6.24 -9.15
N PHE A 119 -4.66 -4.92 -9.06
CA PHE A 119 -5.79 -4.15 -9.58
C PHE A 119 -5.25 -3.05 -10.50
N SER A 120 -5.03 -3.37 -11.75
CA SER A 120 -4.38 -2.46 -12.70
C SER A 120 -5.38 -1.64 -13.50
N ASN A 121 -4.95 -0.47 -13.96
CA ASN A 121 -5.73 0.45 -14.77
C ASN A 121 -7.07 0.84 -14.09
N ASP A 122 -8.18 0.69 -14.81
CA ASP A 122 -9.50 1.10 -14.31
C ASP A 122 -10.14 0.09 -13.33
N GLU A 123 -9.46 -1.00 -13.00
CA GLU A 123 -9.94 -1.92 -11.98
C GLU A 123 -9.96 -1.27 -10.60
N SER A 124 -8.89 -0.56 -10.22
CA SER A 124 -8.88 0.35 -9.06
C SER A 124 -7.73 1.34 -9.16
N ARG A 125 -8.03 2.61 -9.00
CA ARG A 125 -7.04 3.69 -8.94
C ARG A 125 -6.83 4.26 -7.54
N LEU A 126 -7.48 3.66 -6.54
CA LEU A 126 -7.39 4.10 -5.15
C LEU A 126 -6.93 2.94 -4.26
N LEU A 127 -5.84 3.18 -3.56
CA LEU A 127 -5.27 2.27 -2.56
C LEU A 127 -5.23 2.98 -1.21
N PHE A 128 -5.89 2.41 -0.23
CA PHE A 128 -5.72 2.79 1.16
C PHE A 128 -4.74 1.84 1.85
N ILE A 129 -3.74 2.39 2.51
CA ILE A 129 -2.85 1.64 3.38
C ILE A 129 -3.13 2.09 4.81
N TRP A 130 -3.85 1.25 5.55
CA TRP A 130 -4.28 1.53 6.91
C TRP A 130 -3.35 0.87 7.90
N ASN A 131 -2.34 1.60 8.34
CA ASN A 131 -1.25 1.08 9.18
C ASN A 131 -0.37 -0.01 8.55
N LEU A 132 0.67 -0.40 9.26
CA LEU A 132 1.57 -1.47 8.87
C LEU A 132 1.04 -2.83 9.30
N PRO A 133 1.32 -3.88 8.51
CA PRO A 133 1.02 -5.22 8.94
C PRO A 133 1.73 -5.54 10.24
N LYS A 134 0.97 -6.02 11.22
CA LYS A 134 1.54 -6.49 12.49
C LYS A 134 2.34 -7.78 12.26
N THR A 135 3.29 -8.04 13.15
CA THR A 135 3.93 -9.35 13.20
C THR A 135 2.89 -10.41 13.58
N THR A 136 2.52 -11.23 12.60
CA THR A 136 1.40 -12.17 12.77
C THR A 136 1.84 -13.54 13.20
N ASN A 137 3.09 -13.92 12.94
CA ASN A 137 3.57 -15.25 13.31
C ASN A 137 4.59 -15.22 14.46
N LEU A 138 4.55 -16.28 15.25
CA LEU A 138 5.43 -16.48 16.42
C LEU A 138 6.91 -16.46 16.02
N GLN A 139 7.24 -16.89 14.82
CA GLN A 139 8.61 -16.93 14.31
C GLN A 139 9.14 -15.50 14.08
N GLU A 140 8.35 -14.60 13.49
CA GLU A 140 8.74 -13.19 13.36
C GLU A 140 8.90 -12.53 14.73
N LYS A 141 7.95 -12.75 15.64
CA LYS A 141 8.07 -12.29 17.03
C LYS A 141 9.35 -12.75 17.68
N PHE A 142 9.67 -14.04 17.57
CA PHE A 142 10.89 -14.62 18.13
C PHE A 142 12.16 -14.00 17.53
N LEU A 143 12.21 -13.86 16.20
CA LEU A 143 13.36 -13.25 15.50
C LEU A 143 13.61 -11.81 15.98
N ILE A 144 12.56 -11.02 16.16
CA ILE A 144 12.67 -9.63 16.60
C ILE A 144 13.08 -9.55 18.07
N THR A 145 12.35 -10.27 18.95
CA THR A 145 12.47 -10.10 20.40
C THR A 145 13.67 -10.85 21.02
N ARG A 146 14.01 -11.99 20.45
CA ARG A 146 15.07 -12.87 20.99
C ARG A 146 16.37 -12.83 20.20
N MET A 147 16.27 -12.69 18.88
CA MET A 147 17.44 -12.72 18.00
C MET A 147 17.95 -11.32 17.61
N GLY A 148 17.31 -10.27 18.06
CA GLY A 148 17.68 -8.90 17.72
C GLY A 148 17.65 -8.59 16.19
N ALA A 149 16.86 -9.34 15.43
CA ALA A 149 16.79 -9.26 13.97
C ALA A 149 16.00 -8.05 13.46
N SER A 150 16.13 -6.89 14.11
CA SER A 150 15.43 -5.66 13.79
C SER A 150 15.66 -5.19 12.33
N LYS A 151 16.88 -5.38 11.82
CA LYS A 151 17.21 -5.05 10.42
C LYS A 151 16.45 -5.91 9.42
N LEU A 152 16.36 -7.22 9.68
CA LEU A 152 15.62 -8.15 8.83
C LEU A 152 14.12 -7.82 8.84
N TYR A 153 13.59 -7.47 9.99
CA TYR A 153 12.21 -7.04 10.10
C TYR A 153 11.93 -5.74 9.33
N ALA A 154 12.77 -4.74 9.49
CA ALA A 154 12.66 -3.48 8.74
C ALA A 154 12.70 -3.71 7.21
N GLU A 155 13.53 -4.64 6.74
CA GLU A 155 13.59 -5.02 5.33
C GLU A 155 12.32 -5.71 4.85
N ARG A 156 11.72 -6.58 5.66
CA ARG A 156 10.43 -7.21 5.35
C ARG A 156 9.29 -6.19 5.28
N ILE A 157 9.22 -5.26 6.22
CA ILE A 157 8.23 -4.17 6.19
C ILE A 157 8.39 -3.34 4.92
N ARG A 158 9.62 -2.94 4.59
CA ARG A 158 9.91 -2.22 3.36
C ARG A 158 9.45 -2.98 2.11
N THR A 159 9.75 -4.26 2.02
CA THR A 159 9.33 -5.12 0.91
C THR A 159 7.80 -5.18 0.81
N ARG A 160 7.10 -5.33 1.93
CA ARG A 160 5.63 -5.33 1.97
C ARG A 160 5.04 -3.97 1.51
N ILE A 161 5.64 -2.86 1.93
CA ILE A 161 5.23 -1.52 1.45
C ILE A 161 5.41 -1.42 -0.07
N ILE A 162 6.56 -1.83 -0.61
CA ILE A 162 6.82 -1.80 -2.05
C ILE A 162 5.80 -2.65 -2.82
N GLN A 163 5.48 -3.83 -2.31
CA GLN A 163 4.48 -4.72 -2.91
C GLN A 163 3.08 -4.10 -2.82
N ALA A 164 2.74 -3.52 -1.67
CA ALA A 164 1.47 -2.86 -1.44
C ALA A 164 1.23 -1.71 -2.44
N VAL A 165 2.14 -0.75 -2.50
CA VAL A 165 1.99 0.44 -3.35
C VAL A 165 2.00 0.13 -4.86
N GLY A 166 2.51 -1.04 -5.24
CA GLY A 166 2.48 -1.50 -6.63
C GLY A 166 1.18 -2.18 -7.06
N ARG A 167 0.18 -2.35 -6.18
CA ARG A 167 -1.02 -3.14 -6.52
C ARG A 167 -1.95 -2.48 -7.51
N CYS A 168 -2.09 -1.17 -7.46
CA CYS A 168 -3.00 -0.40 -8.30
C CYS A 168 -2.27 0.34 -9.44
N SER A 169 -0.99 0.01 -9.72
CA SER A 169 -0.24 0.59 -10.84
C SER A 169 0.81 -0.40 -11.33
N ARG A 170 0.59 -1.02 -12.48
CA ARG A 170 1.41 -2.13 -12.98
C ARG A 170 2.08 -1.87 -14.32
N ASN A 171 1.74 -0.81 -15.03
CA ASN A 171 2.39 -0.48 -16.30
C ASN A 171 2.81 1.01 -16.32
N PRO A 172 3.73 1.41 -17.18
CA PRO A 172 4.28 2.78 -17.19
C PRO A 172 3.27 3.90 -17.43
N SER A 173 2.15 3.60 -18.06
CA SER A 173 1.08 4.56 -18.35
C SER A 173 -0.02 4.57 -17.28
N ASP A 174 0.09 3.70 -16.29
CA ASP A 174 -0.88 3.58 -15.20
C ASP A 174 -0.62 4.60 -14.08
N TYR A 175 -1.62 4.84 -13.25
CA TYR A 175 -1.47 5.65 -12.06
C TYR A 175 -2.42 5.19 -10.95
N SER A 176 -2.07 5.52 -9.71
CA SER A 176 -2.92 5.27 -8.54
C SER A 176 -2.75 6.35 -7.49
N ILE A 177 -3.81 6.61 -6.74
CA ILE A 177 -3.78 7.38 -5.50
C ILE A 177 -3.50 6.41 -4.36
N VAL A 178 -2.50 6.71 -3.55
CA VAL A 178 -2.12 5.92 -2.37
C VAL A 178 -2.36 6.77 -1.12
N CYS A 179 -3.49 6.54 -0.47
CA CYS A 179 -3.84 7.20 0.77
C CYS A 179 -3.29 6.42 1.97
N VAL A 180 -2.39 7.03 2.71
CA VAL A 180 -1.69 6.42 3.85
C VAL A 180 -2.29 6.93 5.14
N ILE A 181 -2.91 6.06 5.92
CA ILE A 181 -3.58 6.37 7.18
C ILE A 181 -2.98 5.53 8.30
N GLY A 182 -2.73 6.16 9.43
CA GLY A 182 -2.26 5.53 10.67
C GLY A 182 -0.81 5.79 11.03
N ASP A 183 -0.57 5.91 12.34
CA ASP A 183 0.69 6.40 12.91
C ASP A 183 1.91 5.51 12.59
N THR A 184 1.72 4.19 12.53
CA THR A 184 2.85 3.26 12.36
C THR A 184 3.45 3.29 10.97
N ILE A 185 2.61 3.31 9.93
CA ILE A 185 3.09 3.40 8.54
C ILE A 185 3.61 4.80 8.24
N GLN A 186 2.94 5.82 8.75
CA GLN A 186 3.36 7.19 8.59
C GLN A 186 4.76 7.41 9.16
N ASN A 187 5.04 6.94 10.39
CA ASN A 187 6.37 6.95 10.99
C ASN A 187 7.44 6.22 10.16
N ASP A 188 7.06 5.23 9.38
CA ASP A 188 7.99 4.50 8.50
C ASP A 188 8.24 5.24 7.18
N LEU A 189 7.24 5.95 6.66
CA LEU A 189 7.34 6.68 5.40
C LEU A 189 7.78 8.15 5.55
N THR A 190 7.81 8.71 6.77
CA THR A 190 8.30 10.08 7.03
C THR A 190 9.76 10.13 7.45
N LYS A 191 10.31 9.06 8.03
CA LYS A 191 11.70 9.03 8.49
C LYS A 191 12.68 8.98 7.32
N GLN A 192 13.50 10.02 7.16
CA GLN A 192 14.47 10.16 6.07
C GLN A 192 15.40 8.95 5.91
N GLU A 193 15.83 8.33 7.01
CA GLU A 193 16.67 7.13 6.98
C GLU A 193 15.98 5.92 6.33
N LYS A 194 14.66 5.80 6.52
CA LYS A 194 13.85 4.74 5.93
C LYS A 194 13.50 5.04 4.46
N ILE A 195 13.15 6.29 4.16
CA ILE A 195 12.84 6.75 2.80
C ILE A 195 14.04 6.54 1.86
N LYS A 196 15.26 6.83 2.31
CA LYS A 196 16.50 6.62 1.54
C LYS A 196 16.74 5.17 1.09
N GLN A 197 16.05 4.21 1.69
CA GLN A 197 16.16 2.80 1.33
C GLN A 197 15.23 2.37 0.18
N PHE A 198 14.28 3.23 -0.21
CA PHE A 198 13.45 3.00 -1.39
C PHE A 198 14.16 3.38 -2.69
N ALA A 199 13.68 2.85 -3.81
CA ALA A 199 14.15 3.27 -5.13
C ALA A 199 13.94 4.78 -5.34
N PRO A 200 14.79 5.46 -6.14
CA PRO A 200 14.73 6.91 -6.31
C PRO A 200 13.35 7.43 -6.72
N GLU A 201 12.67 6.71 -7.62
CA GLU A 201 11.34 7.06 -8.13
C GLU A 201 10.31 7.04 -7.01
N LEU A 202 10.21 5.91 -6.29
CA LEU A 202 9.27 5.77 -5.18
C LEU A 202 9.56 6.77 -4.05
N ARG A 203 10.84 7.04 -3.81
CA ARG A 203 11.24 8.06 -2.83
C ARG A 203 10.75 9.44 -3.23
N ALA A 204 10.89 9.82 -4.51
CA ALA A 204 10.41 11.11 -5.01
C ALA A 204 8.88 11.21 -4.91
N GLU A 205 8.14 10.15 -5.26
CA GLU A 205 6.69 10.08 -5.13
C GLU A 205 6.23 10.25 -3.67
N ILE A 206 6.90 9.57 -2.72
CA ILE A 206 6.61 9.70 -1.28
C ILE A 206 6.91 11.11 -0.79
N GLN A 207 8.07 11.68 -1.14
CA GLN A 207 8.45 13.03 -0.72
C GLN A 207 7.47 14.09 -1.23
N PHE A 208 7.09 14.00 -2.51
CA PHE A 208 6.08 14.88 -3.09
C PHE A 208 4.74 14.78 -2.33
N GLY A 209 4.29 13.56 -2.02
CA GLY A 209 3.08 13.34 -1.24
C GLY A 209 3.15 13.93 0.16
N LEU A 210 4.30 13.79 0.86
CA LEU A 210 4.52 14.37 2.19
C LEU A 210 4.45 15.89 2.17
N GLU A 211 5.15 16.53 1.23
CA GLU A 211 5.18 17.99 1.09
C GLU A 211 3.79 18.56 0.85
N ASN A 212 3.01 17.97 -0.05
CA ASN A 212 1.65 18.43 -0.32
C ASN A 212 0.69 18.18 0.85
N SER A 213 0.87 17.08 1.60
CA SER A 213 -0.03 16.72 2.69
C SER A 213 0.15 17.54 3.95
N MET A 214 1.25 18.27 4.09
CA MET A 214 1.49 19.14 5.25
C MET A 214 0.58 20.38 5.27
N ASP A 215 0.05 20.79 4.13
CA ASP A 215 -0.71 22.00 3.96
C ASP A 215 -2.24 21.81 3.90
N TYR A 216 -2.73 20.56 4.09
CA TYR A 216 -4.17 20.31 4.10
C TYR A 216 -4.85 20.98 5.30
N SER A 217 -5.90 21.72 5.03
CA SER A 217 -6.75 22.39 6.01
C SER A 217 -8.11 21.73 6.19
N ASN A 218 -8.54 20.95 5.19
CA ASN A 218 -9.82 20.26 5.17
C ASN A 218 -9.80 19.07 4.19
N VAL A 219 -10.87 18.28 4.18
CA VAL A 219 -11.01 17.09 3.32
C VAL A 219 -10.95 17.42 1.83
N ASN A 220 -11.42 18.60 1.39
CA ASN A 220 -11.39 18.97 -0.03
C ASN A 220 -9.96 19.13 -0.54
N ASP A 221 -9.03 19.58 0.30
CA ASP A 221 -7.62 19.71 -0.09
C ASP A 221 -7.02 18.36 -0.46
N VAL A 222 -7.50 17.26 0.18
CA VAL A 222 -7.11 15.89 -0.17
C VAL A 222 -7.66 15.48 -1.55
N LEU A 223 -8.84 15.96 -1.93
CA LEU A 223 -9.47 15.68 -3.23
C LEU A 223 -8.86 16.51 -4.35
N GLU A 224 -8.34 17.68 -4.03
CA GLU A 224 -7.62 18.56 -4.96
C GLU A 224 -6.18 18.09 -5.21
N LEU A 225 -5.89 16.80 -4.97
CA LEU A 225 -4.64 16.20 -5.40
C LEU A 225 -4.36 16.69 -6.82
N LYS A 226 -3.35 17.57 -6.95
CA LYS A 226 -2.92 18.13 -8.23
C LYS A 226 -2.37 16.98 -9.08
N ILE A 227 -3.28 16.21 -9.65
CA ILE A 227 -3.00 15.17 -10.63
C ILE A 227 -2.74 15.92 -11.94
N PHE A 228 -1.47 16.19 -12.20
CA PHE A 228 -1.00 16.75 -13.45
C PHE A 228 -0.70 15.65 -14.46
#